data_89f43a423a38f5649241c957171c6b4a
#
_entry.id   89f43a423a38f5649241c957171c6b4a
#
_cell.length_a   1.000
_cell.length_b   1.000
_cell.length_c   1.000
_cell.angle_alpha   90.00
_cell.angle_beta   90.00
_cell.angle_gamma   90.00
#
_symmetry.space_group_name_H-M   'P 1'
#
loop_
_entity.id
_entity.type
_entity.pdbx_description
1 polymer ?
#
loop_
_entity_poly.entity_id
_entity_poly.type
_entity_poly.pdbx_seq_one_letter_code
_entity_poly.pdbx_strand_id
1 'polypeptide(L)'
;MARKTDSYDALSRSTTVRSRSGRSRVRAMLVAGVMSAGVLTGVAGLGVASSSAAGTKAVAARTISLNESGHLHRTSSAGLKLNEQGSASGTIKGTIYIHLDVVSPNRVTAEVNIYPNGGSLTGSGSANYRVNGGTASFSGAMSINRGSGSYAHAHGSGLSFSGTIQRLSGSVTVHLSGSMST
;
A
#
# COMPACT_ATOMS: atom_id res chain seq x y z
N MET A 1 63.63 7.01 -14.44
CA MET A 1 62.31 7.00 -13.78
C MET A 1 61.30 6.44 -14.78
N ALA A 2 60.98 5.16 -14.65
CA ALA A 2 60.08 4.45 -15.54
C ALA A 2 58.69 4.35 -14.89
N ARG A 3 57.66 4.83 -15.60
CA ARG A 3 56.25 4.69 -15.21
C ARG A 3 55.73 3.31 -15.68
N LYS A 4 55.32 2.51 -14.71
CA LYS A 4 54.67 1.21 -14.91
C LYS A 4 53.18 1.45 -15.15
N THR A 5 52.70 1.17 -16.36
CA THR A 5 51.29 1.16 -16.70
C THR A 5 50.78 -0.26 -16.50
N ASP A 6 49.96 -0.47 -15.47
CA ASP A 6 49.24 -1.74 -15.26
C ASP A 6 47.92 -1.69 -16.05
N SER A 7 47.87 -2.52 -17.11
CA SER A 7 46.65 -2.80 -17.87
C SER A 7 45.78 -3.78 -17.10
N TYR A 8 44.59 -3.35 -16.67
CA TYR A 8 43.56 -4.27 -16.18
C TYR A 8 42.70 -4.73 -17.34
N ASP A 9 42.98 -5.92 -17.80
CA ASP A 9 42.18 -6.64 -18.79
C ASP A 9 40.99 -7.28 -18.06
N ALA A 10 39.81 -6.72 -18.25
CA ALA A 10 38.58 -7.16 -17.61
C ALA A 10 37.90 -8.23 -18.46
N LEU A 11 37.95 -9.45 -17.96
CA LEU A 11 37.26 -10.62 -18.49
C LEU A 11 35.75 -10.41 -18.54
N SER A 12 35.23 -10.19 -19.74
CA SER A 12 33.82 -10.26 -20.06
C SER A 12 33.33 -11.71 -19.99
N ARG A 13 32.68 -12.10 -18.91
CA ARG A 13 31.92 -13.35 -18.84
C ARG A 13 30.45 -13.08 -19.08
N SER A 14 30.04 -13.38 -20.30
CA SER A 14 28.66 -13.42 -20.75
C SER A 14 27.93 -14.58 -20.04
N THR A 15 27.07 -14.27 -19.07
CA THR A 15 26.18 -15.24 -18.41
C THR A 15 24.82 -15.20 -19.10
N THR A 16 24.58 -16.18 -19.96
CA THR A 16 23.28 -16.43 -20.61
C THR A 16 22.27 -16.89 -19.56
N VAL A 17 21.37 -16.03 -19.14
CA VAL A 17 20.25 -16.37 -18.29
C VAL A 17 19.12 -16.93 -19.14
N ARG A 18 18.90 -18.26 -19.05
CA ARG A 18 17.75 -18.97 -19.64
C ARG A 18 16.47 -18.49 -18.94
N SER A 19 15.64 -17.77 -19.70
CA SER A 19 14.27 -17.46 -19.33
C SER A 19 13.43 -18.75 -19.29
N ARG A 20 13.04 -19.20 -18.08
CA ARG A 20 11.98 -20.19 -17.90
C ARG A 20 10.64 -19.50 -17.91
N SER A 21 9.94 -19.58 -19.05
CA SER A 21 8.54 -19.25 -19.21
C SER A 21 7.67 -20.18 -18.35
N GLY A 22 7.30 -19.70 -17.15
CA GLY A 22 6.30 -20.33 -16.29
C GLY A 22 4.90 -19.93 -16.76
N ARG A 23 4.21 -20.79 -17.51
CA ARG A 23 2.79 -20.62 -17.86
C ARG A 23 1.95 -20.76 -16.59
N SER A 24 1.51 -19.65 -16.05
CA SER A 24 0.52 -19.59 -14.97
C SER A 24 -0.85 -19.94 -15.56
N ARG A 25 -1.36 -21.13 -15.21
CA ARG A 25 -2.72 -21.56 -15.56
C ARG A 25 -3.70 -20.83 -14.63
N VAL A 26 -4.37 -19.84 -15.17
CA VAL A 26 -5.54 -19.23 -14.54
C VAL A 26 -6.67 -20.26 -14.54
N ARG A 27 -7.01 -20.82 -13.38
CA ARG A 27 -8.22 -21.62 -13.18
C ARG A 27 -9.36 -20.66 -12.94
N ALA A 28 -10.18 -20.46 -13.97
CA ALA A 28 -11.49 -19.85 -13.83
C ALA A 28 -12.41 -20.84 -13.08
N MET A 29 -12.78 -20.51 -11.85
CA MET A 29 -13.86 -21.20 -11.14
C MET A 29 -15.20 -20.58 -11.56
N LEU A 30 -15.90 -21.32 -12.40
CA LEU A 30 -17.28 -21.05 -12.78
C LEU A 30 -18.17 -21.60 -11.65
N VAL A 31 -18.75 -20.73 -10.85
CA VAL A 31 -19.79 -21.10 -9.89
C VAL A 31 -21.13 -21.04 -10.61
N ALA A 32 -21.65 -22.22 -10.98
CA ALA A 32 -22.99 -22.37 -11.51
C ALA A 32 -24.00 -22.25 -10.37
N GLY A 33 -24.78 -21.17 -10.38
CA GLY A 33 -25.93 -21.01 -9.49
C GLY A 33 -27.10 -21.91 -9.94
N VAL A 34 -27.46 -22.86 -9.12
CA VAL A 34 -28.68 -23.70 -9.30
C VAL A 34 -29.86 -22.88 -8.79
N MET A 35 -30.73 -22.45 -9.71
CA MET A 35 -32.06 -21.95 -9.38
C MET A 35 -32.98 -23.14 -9.15
N SER A 36 -33.36 -23.39 -7.90
CA SER A 36 -34.45 -24.32 -7.55
C SER A 36 -35.77 -23.56 -7.52
N ALA A 37 -36.57 -23.73 -8.54
CA ALA A 37 -37.97 -23.35 -8.52
C ALA A 37 -38.77 -24.42 -7.76
N GLY A 38 -39.09 -24.15 -6.50
CA GLY A 38 -40.01 -24.98 -5.69
C GLY A 38 -41.41 -24.38 -5.70
N VAL A 39 -42.31 -24.98 -6.47
CA VAL A 39 -43.76 -24.77 -6.33
C VAL A 39 -44.23 -25.63 -5.18
N LEU A 40 -44.72 -25.05 -4.10
CA LEU A 40 -45.48 -25.72 -3.05
C LEU A 40 -46.82 -25.04 -2.88
N THR A 41 -47.84 -25.71 -3.45
CA THR A 41 -49.24 -25.51 -3.14
C THR A 41 -49.61 -26.16 -1.80
N GLY A 42 -50.28 -25.40 -0.95
CA GLY A 42 -51.26 -25.96 -0.05
C GLY A 42 -51.01 -25.91 1.43
N VAL A 43 -52.00 -25.38 2.05
CA VAL A 43 -52.60 -25.61 3.39
C VAL A 43 -52.43 -24.46 4.38
N ALA A 44 -53.63 -23.89 4.63
CA ALA A 44 -53.88 -22.91 5.67
C ALA A 44 -53.55 -23.49 7.06
N GLY A 45 -52.62 -22.83 7.75
CA GLY A 45 -52.35 -23.03 9.19
C GLY A 45 -52.02 -21.65 9.76
N LEU A 46 -52.98 -21.12 10.56
CA LEU A 46 -52.80 -19.91 11.35
C LEU A 46 -51.74 -20.13 12.43
N GLY A 47 -50.50 -19.80 12.12
CA GLY A 47 -49.41 -19.73 13.05
C GLY A 47 -48.64 -18.44 12.73
N VAL A 48 -48.98 -17.32 13.39
CA VAL A 48 -48.17 -16.10 13.35
C VAL A 48 -46.87 -16.36 14.16
N ALA A 49 -45.92 -17.03 13.51
CA ALA A 49 -44.54 -16.99 13.96
C ALA A 49 -44.03 -15.62 13.52
N SER A 50 -44.08 -14.67 14.45
CA SER A 50 -43.31 -13.43 14.34
C SER A 50 -41.81 -13.79 14.34
N SER A 51 -41.26 -14.05 13.16
CA SER A 51 -39.83 -14.09 12.98
C SER A 51 -39.33 -12.67 13.24
N SER A 52 -38.88 -12.44 14.48
CA SER A 52 -38.07 -11.28 14.79
C SER A 52 -36.81 -11.39 13.93
N ALA A 53 -36.83 -10.78 12.75
CA ALA A 53 -35.62 -10.52 12.01
C ALA A 53 -34.77 -9.64 12.94
N ALA A 54 -33.77 -10.26 13.58
CA ALA A 54 -32.72 -9.54 14.29
C ALA A 54 -32.09 -8.63 13.24
N GLY A 55 -32.57 -7.39 13.21
CA GLY A 55 -32.01 -6.36 12.34
C GLY A 55 -30.54 -6.20 12.69
N THR A 56 -29.67 -6.77 11.88
CA THR A 56 -28.25 -6.45 11.90
C THR A 56 -28.18 -4.94 11.70
N LYS A 57 -27.92 -4.20 12.79
CA LYS A 57 -27.62 -2.77 12.70
C LYS A 57 -26.43 -2.64 11.75
N ALA A 58 -26.68 -2.21 10.53
CA ALA A 58 -25.63 -1.83 9.63
C ALA A 58 -24.87 -0.69 10.32
N VAL A 59 -23.63 -0.93 10.71
CA VAL A 59 -22.75 0.11 11.22
C VAL A 59 -22.52 1.04 10.05
N ALA A 60 -23.02 2.27 10.16
CA ALA A 60 -22.84 3.26 9.12
C ALA A 60 -21.33 3.52 8.95
N ALA A 61 -20.83 3.34 7.73
CA ALA A 61 -19.44 3.64 7.40
C ALA A 61 -19.17 5.12 7.69
N ARG A 62 -18.14 5.40 8.48
CA ARG A 62 -17.73 6.76 8.83
C ARG A 62 -16.63 7.21 7.85
N THR A 63 -16.83 8.37 7.24
CA THR A 63 -15.78 9.00 6.41
C THR A 63 -14.92 9.90 7.29
N ILE A 64 -13.60 9.73 7.17
CA ILE A 64 -12.58 10.52 7.86
C ILE A 64 -11.78 11.28 6.81
N SER A 65 -11.70 12.60 6.95
CA SER A 65 -10.79 13.43 6.14
C SER A 65 -9.38 13.31 6.72
N LEU A 66 -8.44 12.94 5.88
CA LEU A 66 -7.03 12.78 6.23
C LEU A 66 -6.22 14.00 5.82
N ASN A 67 -5.39 14.48 6.73
CA ASN A 67 -4.35 15.46 6.46
C ASN A 67 -3.17 15.12 7.38
N GLU A 68 -2.21 14.37 6.83
CA GLU A 68 -1.12 13.78 7.58
C GLU A 68 0.22 14.35 7.14
N SER A 69 1.10 14.55 8.09
CA SER A 69 2.51 14.84 7.87
C SER A 69 3.36 13.80 8.57
N GLY A 70 4.34 13.26 7.88
CA GLY A 70 5.32 12.33 8.42
C GLY A 70 6.72 12.89 8.36
N HIS A 71 7.46 12.72 9.46
CA HIS A 71 8.90 12.97 9.53
C HIS A 71 9.62 11.66 9.80
N LEU A 72 10.38 11.19 8.81
CA LEU A 72 11.02 9.90 8.84
C LEU A 72 12.53 10.03 8.62
N HIS A 73 13.23 8.97 8.94
CA HIS A 73 14.63 8.78 8.59
C HIS A 73 14.80 7.39 7.98
N ARG A 74 15.81 7.27 7.13
CA ARG A 74 16.15 5.99 6.50
C ARG A 74 16.74 5.05 7.55
N THR A 75 16.18 3.86 7.67
CA THR A 75 16.65 2.80 8.56
C THR A 75 17.53 1.79 7.83
N SER A 76 17.24 1.52 6.56
CA SER A 76 18.07 0.66 5.71
C SER A 76 17.86 0.93 4.23
N SER A 77 18.80 0.45 3.41
CA SER A 77 18.70 0.46 1.96
C SER A 77 19.36 -0.80 1.38
N ALA A 78 18.72 -1.39 0.37
CA ALA A 78 19.23 -2.54 -0.37
C ALA A 78 18.93 -2.35 -1.86
N GLY A 79 19.95 -1.93 -2.61
CA GLY A 79 19.79 -1.57 -4.03
C GLY A 79 18.79 -0.42 -4.21
N LEU A 80 17.67 -0.72 -4.86
CA LEU A 80 16.60 0.24 -5.14
C LEU A 80 15.48 0.27 -4.09
N LYS A 81 15.63 -0.48 -3.00
CA LYS A 81 14.68 -0.54 -1.87
C LYS A 81 15.17 0.31 -0.71
N LEU A 82 14.28 1.13 -0.18
CA LEU A 82 14.53 2.01 0.95
C LEU A 82 13.51 1.73 2.03
N ASN A 83 13.96 1.57 3.27
CA ASN A 83 13.09 1.45 4.44
C ASN A 83 13.26 2.67 5.30
N GLU A 84 12.16 3.24 5.73
CA GLU A 84 12.11 4.50 6.45
C GLU A 84 11.14 4.38 7.61
N GLN A 85 11.48 5.00 8.73
CA GLN A 85 10.69 4.98 9.96
C GLN A 85 10.66 6.38 10.57
N GLY A 86 9.53 6.70 11.20
CA GLY A 86 9.38 7.98 11.88
C GLY A 86 8.04 8.13 12.58
N SER A 87 7.59 9.38 12.68
CA SER A 87 6.32 9.73 13.29
C SER A 87 5.37 10.36 12.28
N ALA A 88 4.11 9.97 12.33
CA ALA A 88 3.00 10.62 11.64
C ALA A 88 2.28 11.56 12.61
N SER A 89 1.87 12.71 12.10
CA SER A 89 1.08 13.72 12.81
C SER A 89 0.01 14.30 11.89
N GLY A 90 -1.11 14.71 12.49
CA GLY A 90 -2.26 15.21 11.76
C GLY A 90 -3.55 14.62 12.31
N THR A 91 -4.43 14.16 11.43
CA THR A 91 -5.70 13.49 11.78
C THR A 91 -5.43 12.16 12.52
N ILE A 92 -4.37 11.44 12.11
CA ILE A 92 -3.93 10.17 12.69
C ILE A 92 -2.50 10.33 13.18
N LYS A 93 -2.28 10.10 14.48
CA LYS A 93 -0.95 10.21 15.09
C LYS A 93 -0.41 8.83 15.42
N GLY A 94 0.86 8.58 15.09
CA GLY A 94 1.46 7.28 15.41
C GLY A 94 2.85 7.09 14.80
N THR A 95 3.38 5.88 14.94
CA THR A 95 4.62 5.51 14.24
C THR A 95 4.28 5.18 12.79
N ILE A 96 5.12 5.65 11.86
CA ILE A 96 4.98 5.38 10.43
C ILE A 96 6.22 4.65 9.91
N TYR A 97 5.98 3.65 9.07
CA TYR A 97 6.99 2.92 8.30
C TYR A 97 6.65 3.03 6.83
N ILE A 98 7.66 3.29 6.01
CA ILE A 98 7.51 3.35 4.56
C ILE A 98 8.56 2.45 3.93
N HIS A 99 8.10 1.58 3.03
CA HIS A 99 8.93 0.77 2.15
C HIS A 99 8.81 1.34 0.74
N LEU A 100 9.91 1.91 0.25
CA LEU A 100 9.99 2.48 -1.09
C LEU A 100 10.76 1.55 -2.01
N ASP A 101 10.21 1.28 -3.19
CA ASP A 101 10.87 0.60 -4.30
C ASP A 101 11.00 1.54 -5.48
N VAL A 102 12.22 1.79 -5.94
CA VAL A 102 12.47 2.55 -7.17
C VAL A 102 12.28 1.61 -8.36
N VAL A 103 11.17 1.77 -9.07
CA VAL A 103 10.78 0.85 -10.17
C VAL A 103 11.22 1.35 -11.55
N SER A 104 11.55 2.64 -11.66
CA SER A 104 12.12 3.24 -12.88
C SER A 104 12.87 4.53 -12.54
N PRO A 105 13.59 5.17 -13.49
CA PRO A 105 14.35 6.40 -13.26
C PRO A 105 13.55 7.57 -12.68
N ASN A 106 12.23 7.57 -12.80
CA ASN A 106 11.37 8.65 -12.32
C ASN A 106 10.13 8.16 -11.57
N ARG A 107 10.06 6.87 -11.20
CA ARG A 107 8.89 6.30 -10.54
C ARG A 107 9.27 5.42 -9.36
N VAL A 108 8.55 5.61 -8.26
CA VAL A 108 8.63 4.79 -7.06
C VAL A 108 7.27 4.18 -6.74
N THR A 109 7.27 3.02 -6.11
CA THR A 109 6.12 2.47 -5.39
C THR A 109 6.39 2.55 -3.90
N ALA A 110 5.35 2.69 -3.12
CA ALA A 110 5.42 2.78 -1.66
C ALA A 110 4.42 1.83 -1.02
N GLU A 111 4.84 1.16 0.03
CA GLU A 111 3.97 0.57 1.05
C GLU A 111 4.11 1.40 2.32
N VAL A 112 2.99 1.84 2.87
CA VAL A 112 2.94 2.71 4.05
C VAL A 112 2.18 2.00 5.15
N ASN A 113 2.79 1.89 6.32
CA ASN A 113 2.19 1.31 7.52
C ASN A 113 2.20 2.37 8.63
N ILE A 114 1.03 2.72 9.14
CA ILE A 114 0.86 3.65 10.27
C ILE A 114 0.28 2.88 11.45
N TYR A 115 0.88 3.06 12.62
CA TYR A 115 0.48 2.43 13.89
C TYR A 115 -0.01 3.50 14.87
N PRO A 116 -1.27 3.94 14.73
CA PRO A 116 -1.90 4.82 15.72
C PRO A 116 -2.31 4.06 16.96
N ASN A 117 -2.67 4.79 18.02
CA ASN A 117 -3.29 4.17 19.18
C ASN A 117 -4.59 3.47 18.79
N GLY A 118 -4.73 2.20 19.18
CA GLY A 118 -5.92 1.40 18.96
C GLY A 118 -5.97 0.63 17.64
N GLY A 119 -4.89 0.62 16.82
CA GLY A 119 -4.89 -0.20 15.61
C GLY A 119 -3.74 0.06 14.64
N SER A 120 -3.95 -0.29 13.39
CA SER A 120 -3.01 -0.04 12.30
C SER A 120 -3.73 0.33 11.01
N LEU A 121 -3.01 0.99 10.13
CA LEU A 121 -3.43 1.28 8.75
C LEU A 121 -2.31 0.86 7.81
N THR A 122 -2.67 0.19 6.73
CA THR A 122 -1.74 -0.18 5.66
C THR A 122 -2.27 0.35 4.33
N GLY A 123 -1.40 1.00 3.60
CA GLY A 123 -1.70 1.53 2.28
C GLY A 123 -0.57 1.25 1.30
N SER A 124 -0.87 1.39 0.03
CA SER A 124 0.10 1.30 -1.05
C SER A 124 -0.16 2.36 -2.10
N GLY A 125 0.91 2.79 -2.76
CA GLY A 125 0.81 3.84 -3.74
C GLY A 125 1.97 3.86 -4.73
N SER A 126 1.90 4.80 -5.65
CA SER A 126 2.97 5.10 -6.57
C SER A 126 3.12 6.60 -6.75
N ALA A 127 4.36 7.04 -6.94
CA ALA A 127 4.68 8.44 -7.14
C ALA A 127 5.73 8.61 -8.23
N ASN A 128 5.65 9.73 -8.94
CA ASN A 128 6.75 10.20 -9.75
C ASN A 128 7.75 10.91 -8.84
N TYR A 129 9.06 10.70 -9.09
CA TYR A 129 10.07 11.42 -8.35
C TYR A 129 11.05 12.15 -9.28
N ARG A 130 11.65 13.20 -8.74
CA ARG A 130 12.67 13.99 -9.42
C ARG A 130 13.80 14.28 -8.43
N VAL A 131 15.02 14.21 -8.93
CA VAL A 131 16.22 14.54 -8.16
C VAL A 131 16.73 15.90 -8.58
N ASN A 132 16.94 16.77 -7.61
CA ASN A 132 17.59 18.07 -7.82
C ASN A 132 18.70 18.22 -6.75
N GLY A 133 19.94 18.03 -7.17
CA GLY A 133 21.09 18.04 -6.27
C GLY A 133 20.97 17.03 -5.14
N GLY A 134 21.04 17.51 -3.90
CA GLY A 134 20.94 16.71 -2.66
C GLY A 134 19.53 16.30 -2.26
N THR A 135 18.49 16.77 -2.96
CA THR A 135 17.09 16.51 -2.61
C THR A 135 16.38 15.74 -3.71
N ALA A 136 15.61 14.74 -3.35
CA ALA A 136 14.64 14.11 -4.22
C ALA A 136 13.23 14.48 -3.75
N SER A 137 12.36 14.91 -4.67
CA SER A 137 10.94 15.18 -4.41
C SER A 137 10.08 14.15 -5.11
N PHE A 138 8.96 13.78 -4.51
CA PHE A 138 8.02 12.83 -5.10
C PHE A 138 6.58 13.29 -4.91
N SER A 139 5.72 12.92 -5.84
CA SER A 139 4.28 13.15 -5.77
C SER A 139 3.51 12.09 -6.54
N GLY A 140 2.37 11.69 -6.02
CA GLY A 140 1.55 10.65 -6.60
C GLY A 140 0.27 10.39 -5.83
N ALA A 141 -0.26 9.19 -5.95
CA ALA A 141 -1.46 8.76 -5.26
C ALA A 141 -1.25 7.44 -4.53
N MET A 142 -2.01 7.26 -3.46
CA MET A 142 -2.06 6.00 -2.72
C MET A 142 -3.48 5.61 -2.34
N SER A 143 -3.62 4.37 -1.93
CA SER A 143 -4.85 3.81 -1.38
C SER A 143 -4.58 3.22 -0.02
N ILE A 144 -5.54 3.35 0.90
CA ILE A 144 -5.58 2.59 2.14
C ILE A 144 -6.28 1.27 1.82
N ASN A 145 -5.58 0.17 2.04
CA ASN A 145 -6.02 -1.16 1.62
C ASN A 145 -6.65 -1.96 2.78
N ARG A 146 -6.21 -1.68 4.00
CA ARG A 146 -6.69 -2.36 5.21
C ARG A 146 -6.31 -1.59 6.47
N GLY A 147 -7.01 -1.91 7.55
CA GLY A 147 -6.68 -1.49 8.89
C GLY A 147 -6.95 -2.58 9.92
N SER A 148 -6.65 -2.33 11.17
CA SER A 148 -6.95 -3.19 12.31
C SER A 148 -7.42 -2.39 13.53
N GLY A 149 -7.98 -3.07 14.53
CA GLY A 149 -8.50 -2.42 15.74
C GLY A 149 -9.60 -1.41 15.41
N SER A 150 -9.46 -0.18 15.88
CA SER A 150 -10.40 0.91 15.58
C SER A 150 -10.49 1.28 14.11
N TYR A 151 -9.61 0.76 13.27
CA TYR A 151 -9.53 0.98 11.82
C TYR A 151 -9.78 -0.29 11.00
N ALA A 152 -10.42 -1.31 11.59
CA ALA A 152 -10.55 -2.65 10.99
C ALA A 152 -11.18 -2.68 9.58
N HIS A 153 -12.02 -1.70 9.27
CA HIS A 153 -12.69 -1.58 7.96
C HIS A 153 -12.17 -0.40 7.12
N ALA A 154 -10.99 0.14 7.50
CA ALA A 154 -10.44 1.29 6.82
C ALA A 154 -10.10 0.99 5.36
N HIS A 155 -10.61 1.81 4.47
CA HIS A 155 -10.30 1.81 3.05
C HIS A 155 -10.41 3.24 2.48
N GLY A 156 -9.60 3.52 1.48
CA GLY A 156 -9.61 4.80 0.78
C GLY A 156 -8.80 4.70 -0.50
N SER A 157 -9.14 5.48 -1.50
CA SER A 157 -8.44 5.49 -2.78
C SER A 157 -8.25 6.92 -3.28
N GLY A 158 -7.25 7.11 -4.14
CA GLY A 158 -6.97 8.41 -4.73
C GLY A 158 -6.46 9.46 -3.73
N LEU A 159 -5.89 9.02 -2.59
CA LEU A 159 -5.29 9.96 -1.64
C LEU A 159 -4.03 10.57 -2.27
N SER A 160 -3.86 11.87 -2.14
CA SER A 160 -2.65 12.57 -2.56
C SER A 160 -1.49 12.20 -1.64
N PHE A 161 -0.37 11.80 -2.22
CA PHE A 161 0.85 11.40 -1.51
C PHE A 161 2.04 12.15 -2.10
N SER A 162 2.75 12.90 -1.29
CA SER A 162 3.91 13.68 -1.73
C SER A 162 4.95 13.81 -0.64
N GLY A 163 6.17 14.20 -1.02
CA GLY A 163 7.21 14.43 -0.03
C GLY A 163 8.56 14.74 -0.63
N THR A 164 9.56 14.82 0.26
CA THR A 164 10.96 15.07 -0.08
C THR A 164 11.89 14.16 0.70
N ILE A 165 13.00 13.80 0.08
CA ILE A 165 14.07 13.00 0.68
C ILE A 165 15.36 13.80 0.59
N GLN A 166 16.01 14.07 1.72
CA GLN A 166 17.35 14.61 1.78
C GLN A 166 18.34 13.47 1.64
N ARG A 167 19.00 13.39 0.48
CA ARG A 167 19.80 12.22 0.10
C ARG A 167 21.00 11.97 0.99
N LEU A 168 21.63 13.01 1.52
CA LEU A 168 22.82 12.91 2.38
C LEU A 168 22.45 12.47 3.80
N SER A 169 21.42 13.09 4.40
CA SER A 169 21.00 12.77 5.77
C SER A 169 20.04 11.57 5.84
N GLY A 170 19.40 11.20 4.73
CA GLY A 170 18.33 10.21 4.72
C GLY A 170 17.04 10.68 5.41
N SER A 171 16.93 12.00 5.68
CA SER A 171 15.70 12.57 6.23
C SER A 171 14.61 12.64 5.18
N VAL A 172 13.40 12.25 5.56
CA VAL A 172 12.22 12.19 4.69
C VAL A 172 11.07 12.94 5.32
N THR A 173 10.44 13.78 4.53
CA THR A 173 9.16 14.41 4.89
C THR A 173 8.10 13.94 3.92
N VAL A 174 6.95 13.50 4.44
CA VAL A 174 5.81 13.05 3.64
C VAL A 174 4.56 13.81 4.01
N HIS A 175 3.67 13.97 3.04
CA HIS A 175 2.33 14.51 3.21
C HIS A 175 1.33 13.57 2.54
N LEU A 176 0.25 13.29 3.26
CA LEU A 176 -0.87 12.50 2.78
C LEU A 176 -2.16 13.26 3.03
N SER A 177 -2.99 13.41 2.00
CA SER A 177 -4.30 14.06 2.12
C SER A 177 -5.36 13.35 1.30
N GLY A 178 -6.61 13.42 1.75
CA GLY A 178 -7.76 12.81 1.09
C GLY A 178 -8.79 12.33 2.10
N SER A 179 -9.51 11.28 1.78
CA SER A 179 -10.51 10.69 2.68
C SER A 179 -10.45 9.17 2.68
N MET A 180 -10.80 8.59 3.83
CA MET A 180 -10.99 7.16 4.01
C MET A 180 -12.32 6.88 4.71
N SER A 181 -12.85 5.67 4.50
CA SER A 181 -13.99 5.12 5.26
C SER A 181 -13.48 4.14 6.32
N THR A 182 -14.16 4.05 7.45
CA THR A 182 -13.92 3.09 8.53
C THR A 182 -15.22 2.45 8.98
#